data_67c230417d413f3ccc5d5b15e7dbee2f
#
_entry.id   67c230417d413f3ccc5d5b15e7dbee2f
#
_cell.length_a   1.000
_cell.length_b   1.000
_cell.length_c   1.000
_cell.angle_alpha   90.00
_cell.angle_beta   90.00
_cell.angle_gamma   90.00
#
_symmetry.space_group_name_H-M   'P 1'
#
loop_
_entity.id
_entity.type
_entity.pdbx_description
1 polymer ?
#
loop_
_entity_poly.entity_id
_entity_poly.type
_entity_poly.pdbx_seq_one_letter_code
_entity_poly.pdbx_strand_id
1 'polypeptide(L)'
;MDSTVDAGRASRAGAVMRLSRRHFVVTLAVLLLGRPTRARADRMPRRPRMLRRPKHPEPRPGITAAHVLRDDMLTDSSLAPVFAMVREIPQIVDGIRCNCGCAEMEGFYSLLSCYEKDGMAQHCVICQGQARLAYKLHAEGWSLRGIRRAIDAEFGD
;
A
#
# COMPACT_ATOMS: atom_id res chain seq x y z
N MET A 1 66.35 -0.06 -12.03
CA MET A 1 65.64 1.18 -11.82
C MET A 1 64.35 0.79 -11.12
N ASP A 2 64.37 0.44 -9.92
CA ASP A 2 64.50 1.05 -8.60
C ASP A 2 63.53 2.21 -8.39
N SER A 3 62.48 1.97 -7.62
CA SER A 3 61.79 2.94 -6.79
C SER A 3 60.84 2.21 -5.83
N THR A 4 61.37 1.97 -4.68
CA THR A 4 60.67 1.66 -3.44
C THR A 4 59.71 2.79 -3.04
N VAL A 5 58.44 2.49 -2.66
CA VAL A 5 57.57 3.42 -1.98
C VAL A 5 57.14 2.82 -0.63
N ASP A 6 57.55 3.53 0.36
CA ASP A 6 57.51 3.31 1.80
C ASP A 6 56.06 3.30 2.35
N ALA A 7 55.78 2.30 3.17
CA ALA A 7 54.50 2.11 3.81
C ALA A 7 54.43 2.89 5.14
N GLY A 8 53.81 4.05 5.13
CA GLY A 8 53.48 4.85 6.32
C GLY A 8 52.45 4.18 7.22
N ARG A 9 52.92 3.49 8.24
CA ARG A 9 52.13 2.88 9.32
C ARG A 9 51.65 3.94 10.33
N ALA A 10 50.46 4.48 10.13
CA ALA A 10 49.85 5.39 11.12
C ALA A 10 49.27 4.59 12.30
N SER A 11 50.01 4.64 13.41
CA SER A 11 49.58 4.15 14.72
C SER A 11 48.42 5.00 15.27
N ARG A 12 47.22 4.46 15.33
CA ARG A 12 46.10 5.09 16.05
C ARG A 12 46.23 4.75 17.53
N ALA A 13 46.81 5.64 18.31
CA ALA A 13 46.75 5.59 19.77
C ALA A 13 45.31 5.79 20.23
N GLY A 14 44.70 4.77 20.81
CA GLY A 14 43.41 4.82 21.44
C GLY A 14 43.43 5.73 22.66
N ALA A 15 42.81 6.87 22.62
CA ALA A 15 42.57 7.73 23.77
C ALA A 15 41.54 7.07 24.70
N VAL A 16 41.99 6.40 25.75
CA VAL A 16 41.11 5.92 26.82
C VAL A 16 40.67 7.12 27.64
N MET A 17 39.43 7.52 27.42
CA MET A 17 38.79 8.62 28.16
C MET A 17 38.57 8.16 29.61
N ARG A 18 39.43 8.62 30.55
CA ARG A 18 39.25 8.41 31.99
C ARG A 18 38.07 9.23 32.48
N LEU A 19 36.90 8.60 32.61
CA LEU A 19 35.73 9.24 33.24
C LEU A 19 36.05 9.47 34.72
N SER A 20 36.10 10.73 35.12
CA SER A 20 36.29 11.12 36.51
C SER A 20 35.00 10.80 37.30
N ARG A 21 35.16 10.38 38.58
CA ARG A 21 34.03 10.07 39.49
C ARG A 21 33.01 11.20 39.57
N ARG A 22 33.43 12.46 39.37
CA ARG A 22 32.54 13.62 39.36
C ARG A 22 31.57 13.61 38.19
N HIS A 23 31.98 13.17 36.98
CA HIS A 23 31.09 13.07 35.83
C HIS A 23 30.05 11.95 35.99
N PHE A 24 30.42 10.87 36.66
CA PHE A 24 29.49 9.78 36.92
C PHE A 24 28.34 10.18 37.84
N VAL A 25 28.62 10.95 38.88
CA VAL A 25 27.60 11.42 39.86
C VAL A 25 26.62 12.40 39.18
N VAL A 26 27.13 13.31 38.35
CA VAL A 26 26.27 14.27 37.60
C VAL A 26 25.37 13.56 36.60
N THR A 27 25.91 12.56 35.88
CA THR A 27 25.12 11.80 34.90
C THR A 27 24.01 10.96 35.58
N LEU A 28 24.32 10.37 36.77
CA LEU A 28 23.34 9.61 37.54
C LEU A 28 22.23 10.50 38.12
N ALA A 29 22.57 11.73 38.55
CA ALA A 29 21.59 12.71 39.05
C ALA A 29 20.62 13.17 37.97
N VAL A 30 21.10 13.39 36.74
CA VAL A 30 20.26 13.77 35.60
C VAL A 30 19.31 12.64 35.22
N LEU A 31 19.75 11.37 35.31
CA LEU A 31 18.92 10.20 35.04
C LEU A 31 17.83 9.98 36.12
N LEU A 32 18.10 10.33 37.38
CA LEU A 32 17.14 10.17 38.46
C LEU A 32 16.13 11.33 38.58
N LEU A 33 16.48 12.53 38.12
CA LEU A 33 15.60 13.69 38.12
C LEU A 33 14.79 13.81 36.82
N GLY A 34 15.25 13.18 35.76
CA GLY A 34 14.51 13.02 34.50
C GLY A 34 13.37 12.04 34.62
N ARG A 35 12.34 12.33 35.45
CA ARG A 35 11.07 11.63 35.30
C ARG A 35 10.62 11.91 33.86
N PRO A 36 10.44 10.84 33.01
CA PRO A 36 9.78 11.09 31.76
C PRO A 36 8.40 11.64 32.12
N THR A 37 8.19 12.91 31.89
CA THR A 37 6.84 13.41 31.78
C THR A 37 6.24 12.56 30.69
N ARG A 38 5.43 11.56 31.10
CA ARG A 38 4.57 10.86 30.15
C ARG A 38 3.86 11.98 29.42
N ALA A 39 4.38 12.30 28.23
CA ALA A 39 3.65 13.11 27.30
C ALA A 39 2.26 12.50 27.29
N ARG A 40 1.33 13.23 27.86
CA ARG A 40 -0.08 12.91 27.80
C ARG A 40 -0.31 12.78 26.31
N ALA A 41 -0.29 11.54 25.81
CA ALA A 41 -0.68 11.28 24.45
C ALA A 41 -2.05 11.93 24.37
N ASP A 42 -2.06 13.13 23.79
CA ASP A 42 -3.29 13.83 23.53
C ASP A 42 -4.19 12.80 22.92
N ARG A 43 -5.32 12.57 23.58
CA ARG A 43 -6.36 11.74 23.03
C ARG A 43 -6.64 12.33 21.66
N MET A 44 -5.95 11.84 20.64
CA MET A 44 -6.40 12.07 19.28
C MET A 44 -7.90 11.80 19.31
N PRO A 45 -8.73 12.79 18.93
CA PRO A 45 -10.15 12.55 18.86
C PRO A 45 -10.30 11.23 18.09
N ARG A 46 -10.92 10.24 18.75
CA ARG A 46 -11.20 8.95 18.08
C ARG A 46 -11.84 9.35 16.77
N ARG A 47 -11.13 9.06 15.67
CA ARG A 47 -11.69 9.27 14.32
C ARG A 47 -13.14 8.79 14.39
N PRO A 48 -14.13 9.60 13.97
CA PRO A 48 -15.51 9.18 13.98
C PRO A 48 -15.51 7.78 13.38
N ARG A 49 -16.23 6.86 14.02
CA ARG A 49 -16.37 5.46 13.59
C ARG A 49 -16.78 5.52 12.13
N MET A 50 -15.80 5.46 11.25
CA MET A 50 -16.03 5.48 9.81
C MET A 50 -17.10 4.46 9.55
N LEU A 51 -18.14 4.84 8.85
CA LEU A 51 -19.18 3.96 8.37
C LEU A 51 -18.47 2.71 7.89
N ARG A 52 -18.82 1.58 8.49
CA ARG A 52 -18.11 0.32 8.32
C ARG A 52 -18.08 0.04 6.83
N ARG A 53 -16.93 0.21 6.19
CA ARG A 53 -16.81 0.04 4.74
C ARG A 53 -17.44 -1.29 4.33
N PRO A 54 -18.16 -1.34 3.22
CA PRO A 54 -18.69 -2.60 2.71
C PRO A 54 -17.54 -3.61 2.60
N LYS A 55 -17.79 -4.86 2.96
CA LYS A 55 -16.81 -5.93 2.81
C LYS A 55 -16.55 -6.18 1.32
N HIS A 56 -15.37 -6.74 1.00
CA HIS A 56 -15.16 -7.28 -0.33
C HIS A 56 -16.21 -8.34 -0.64
N PRO A 57 -16.80 -8.32 -1.85
CA PRO A 57 -17.77 -9.32 -2.26
C PRO A 57 -17.10 -10.67 -2.52
N GLU A 58 -17.88 -11.75 -2.53
CA GLU A 58 -17.41 -13.01 -3.09
C GLU A 58 -17.58 -12.97 -4.62
N PRO A 59 -16.62 -13.53 -5.38
CA PRO A 59 -16.73 -13.58 -6.84
C PRO A 59 -18.02 -14.30 -7.25
N ARG A 60 -18.78 -13.69 -8.15
CA ARG A 60 -19.99 -14.31 -8.71
C ARG A 60 -19.63 -15.54 -9.56
N PRO A 61 -20.40 -16.62 -9.53
CA PRO A 61 -20.19 -17.75 -10.42
C PRO A 61 -20.43 -17.33 -11.87
N GLY A 62 -19.66 -17.91 -12.80
CA GLY A 62 -19.83 -17.69 -14.24
C GLY A 62 -19.26 -16.38 -14.78
N ILE A 63 -18.56 -15.59 -13.96
CA ILE A 63 -17.86 -14.39 -14.45
C ILE A 63 -16.73 -14.78 -15.40
N THR A 64 -16.71 -14.13 -16.56
CA THR A 64 -15.73 -14.34 -17.65
C THR A 64 -15.31 -13.00 -18.26
N ALA A 65 -14.36 -13.02 -19.18
CA ALA A 65 -13.93 -11.85 -19.96
C ALA A 65 -15.09 -11.16 -20.71
N ALA A 66 -16.16 -11.90 -21.04
CA ALA A 66 -17.32 -11.34 -21.75
C ALA A 66 -18.11 -10.29 -20.95
N HIS A 67 -17.91 -10.24 -19.62
CA HIS A 67 -18.51 -9.23 -18.76
C HIS A 67 -17.78 -7.87 -18.83
N VAL A 68 -16.56 -7.85 -19.37
CA VAL A 68 -15.74 -6.64 -19.48
C VAL A 68 -15.94 -6.00 -20.84
N LEU A 69 -16.08 -4.67 -20.88
CA LEU A 69 -16.16 -3.90 -22.12
C LEU A 69 -15.06 -4.30 -23.09
N ARG A 70 -15.42 -4.43 -24.36
CA ARG A 70 -14.49 -4.68 -25.45
C ARG A 70 -13.80 -3.39 -25.87
N ASP A 71 -12.66 -3.52 -26.54
CA ASP A 71 -11.84 -2.35 -26.92
C ASP A 71 -12.58 -1.41 -27.91
N ASP A 72 -13.45 -1.96 -28.77
CA ASP A 72 -14.28 -1.19 -29.71
C ASP A 72 -15.40 -0.38 -29.03
N MET A 73 -15.65 -0.63 -27.75
CA MET A 73 -16.66 0.07 -26.94
C MET A 73 -16.01 1.12 -26.01
N LEU A 74 -14.69 1.24 -25.99
CA LEU A 74 -13.99 2.19 -25.14
C LEU A 74 -14.06 3.61 -25.75
N THR A 75 -14.28 4.59 -24.90
CA THR A 75 -14.27 6.01 -25.29
C THR A 75 -12.87 6.54 -25.61
N ASP A 76 -11.85 5.86 -25.06
CA ASP A 76 -10.43 6.17 -25.25
C ASP A 76 -9.64 4.86 -25.41
N SER A 77 -9.01 4.69 -26.56
CA SER A 77 -8.21 3.49 -26.87
C SER A 77 -6.99 3.31 -25.95
N SER A 78 -6.52 4.37 -25.30
CA SER A 78 -5.43 4.29 -24.32
C SER A 78 -5.80 3.47 -23.09
N LEU A 79 -7.08 3.21 -22.86
CA LEU A 79 -7.61 2.36 -21.78
C LEU A 79 -7.56 0.87 -22.10
N ALA A 80 -7.41 0.49 -23.37
CA ALA A 80 -7.43 -0.90 -23.79
C ALA A 80 -6.49 -1.81 -22.96
N PRO A 81 -5.26 -1.41 -22.61
CA PRO A 81 -4.38 -2.25 -21.80
C PRO A 81 -4.94 -2.60 -20.41
N VAL A 82 -5.58 -1.64 -19.71
CA VAL A 82 -6.14 -1.94 -18.37
C VAL A 82 -7.40 -2.80 -18.46
N PHE A 83 -8.22 -2.60 -19.51
CA PHE A 83 -9.39 -3.45 -19.75
C PHE A 83 -8.96 -4.87 -20.16
N ALA A 84 -7.88 -5.04 -20.93
CA ALA A 84 -7.29 -6.34 -21.24
C ALA A 84 -6.85 -7.08 -19.95
N MET A 85 -6.14 -6.40 -19.06
CA MET A 85 -5.75 -6.97 -17.75
C MET A 85 -6.97 -7.49 -16.97
N VAL A 86 -8.08 -6.75 -16.96
CA VAL A 86 -9.30 -7.17 -16.27
C VAL A 86 -9.95 -8.36 -16.95
N ARG A 87 -9.93 -8.45 -18.29
CA ARG A 87 -10.42 -9.61 -19.03
C ARG A 87 -9.64 -10.89 -18.74
N GLU A 88 -8.35 -10.79 -18.40
CA GLU A 88 -7.53 -11.96 -18.02
C GLU A 88 -7.86 -12.48 -16.61
N ILE A 89 -8.27 -11.61 -15.69
CA ILE A 89 -8.53 -11.97 -14.28
C ILE A 89 -9.92 -11.53 -13.78
N PRO A 90 -11.01 -11.72 -14.55
CA PRO A 90 -12.30 -11.11 -14.22
C PRO A 90 -12.86 -11.59 -12.89
N GLN A 91 -12.66 -12.87 -12.51
CA GLN A 91 -13.11 -13.39 -11.22
C GLN A 91 -12.36 -12.79 -10.03
N ILE A 92 -11.07 -12.50 -10.19
CA ILE A 92 -10.29 -11.80 -9.15
C ILE A 92 -10.84 -10.39 -8.95
N VAL A 93 -11.06 -9.66 -10.04
CA VAL A 93 -11.59 -8.29 -10.01
C VAL A 93 -13.01 -8.25 -9.46
N ASP A 94 -13.84 -9.27 -9.77
CA ASP A 94 -15.20 -9.39 -9.21
C ASP A 94 -15.20 -9.67 -7.70
N GLY A 95 -14.13 -10.24 -7.17
CA GLY A 95 -13.94 -10.43 -5.73
C GLY A 95 -13.43 -9.19 -4.99
N ILE A 96 -13.23 -8.06 -5.64
CA ILE A 96 -12.66 -6.84 -5.05
C ILE A 96 -13.75 -5.78 -4.94
N ARG A 97 -13.85 -5.11 -3.79
CA ARG A 97 -14.68 -3.91 -3.63
C ARG A 97 -14.02 -2.73 -4.34
N CYS A 98 -14.79 -1.92 -5.03
CA CYS A 98 -14.30 -0.65 -5.54
C CYS A 98 -14.15 0.39 -4.43
N ASN A 99 -12.96 0.98 -4.28
CA ASN A 99 -12.64 1.98 -3.26
C ASN A 99 -12.85 3.44 -3.73
N CYS A 100 -13.40 3.67 -4.93
CA CYS A 100 -13.74 5.03 -5.39
C CYS A 100 -15.12 5.53 -4.90
N GLY A 101 -15.82 4.75 -4.08
CA GLY A 101 -17.20 5.05 -3.64
C GLY A 101 -18.30 4.34 -4.42
N CYS A 102 -18.01 3.76 -5.59
CA CYS A 102 -19.02 3.05 -6.39
C CYS A 102 -19.65 1.87 -5.64
N ALA A 103 -18.91 1.23 -4.71
CA ALA A 103 -19.42 0.11 -3.93
C ALA A 103 -20.64 0.47 -3.03
N GLU A 104 -20.95 1.74 -2.87
CA GLU A 104 -22.11 2.25 -2.12
C GLU A 104 -23.28 2.59 -3.05
N MET A 105 -23.08 2.50 -4.35
CA MET A 105 -24.09 2.80 -5.37
C MET A 105 -24.83 1.52 -5.76
N GLU A 106 -26.14 1.66 -6.01
CA GLU A 106 -26.95 0.57 -6.55
C GLU A 106 -26.40 0.10 -7.91
N GLY A 107 -26.34 -1.20 -8.12
CA GLY A 107 -25.80 -1.80 -9.35
C GLY A 107 -24.31 -2.04 -9.38
N PHE A 108 -23.55 -1.52 -8.39
CA PHE A 108 -22.10 -1.75 -8.33
C PHE A 108 -21.75 -2.81 -7.28
N TYR A 109 -21.77 -4.07 -7.69
CA TYR A 109 -21.49 -5.21 -6.82
C TYR A 109 -20.01 -5.28 -6.42
N SER A 110 -19.09 -5.02 -7.35
CA SER A 110 -17.66 -5.22 -7.23
C SER A 110 -16.88 -4.19 -8.05
N LEU A 111 -15.55 -4.27 -7.99
CA LEU A 111 -14.69 -3.50 -8.90
C LEU A 111 -14.96 -3.86 -10.37
N LEU A 112 -15.35 -5.12 -10.66
CA LEU A 112 -15.68 -5.54 -12.02
C LEU A 112 -16.86 -4.73 -12.59
N SER A 113 -17.86 -4.40 -11.78
CA SER A 113 -18.99 -3.57 -12.22
C SER A 113 -18.55 -2.23 -12.82
N CYS A 114 -17.39 -1.72 -12.42
CA CYS A 114 -16.81 -0.51 -13.02
C CYS A 114 -16.28 -0.75 -14.45
N TYR A 115 -16.08 -1.99 -14.86
CA TYR A 115 -15.58 -2.40 -16.18
C TYR A 115 -16.66 -3.00 -17.07
N GLU A 116 -17.86 -3.22 -16.53
CA GLU A 116 -19.04 -3.65 -17.28
C GLU A 116 -19.66 -2.45 -18.02
N LYS A 117 -20.66 -2.68 -18.85
CA LYS A 117 -21.28 -1.80 -19.86
C LYS A 117 -21.37 -0.37 -19.36
N ASP A 118 -21.75 0.25 -18.59
CA ASP A 118 -21.82 1.68 -18.25
C ASP A 118 -20.87 2.05 -17.09
N GLY A 119 -19.79 1.25 -16.93
CA GLY A 119 -18.92 1.33 -15.78
C GLY A 119 -18.05 2.57 -15.70
N MET A 120 -17.68 2.92 -14.48
CA MET A 120 -16.92 4.12 -14.15
C MET A 120 -15.43 4.03 -14.52
N ALA A 121 -14.91 2.83 -14.83
CA ALA A 121 -13.48 2.62 -15.04
C ALA A 121 -12.91 3.42 -16.21
N GLN A 122 -13.73 3.76 -17.20
CA GLN A 122 -13.29 4.62 -18.31
C GLN A 122 -12.88 6.03 -17.86
N HIS A 123 -13.42 6.51 -16.76
CA HIS A 123 -13.21 7.88 -16.28
C HIS A 123 -12.64 7.95 -14.86
N CYS A 124 -12.32 6.79 -14.25
CA CYS A 124 -11.90 6.72 -12.86
C CYS A 124 -10.50 6.11 -12.70
N VAL A 125 -9.53 6.96 -12.42
CA VAL A 125 -8.13 6.53 -12.18
C VAL A 125 -7.97 5.58 -10.99
N ILE A 126 -8.87 5.68 -9.98
CA ILE A 126 -8.86 4.79 -8.82
C ILE A 126 -9.27 3.38 -9.26
N CYS A 127 -10.34 3.21 -10.05
CA CYS A 127 -10.73 1.92 -10.59
C CYS A 127 -9.61 1.29 -11.41
N GLN A 128 -8.99 2.08 -12.29
CA GLN A 128 -7.86 1.63 -13.12
C GLN A 128 -6.64 1.24 -12.27
N GLY A 129 -6.31 2.03 -11.25
CA GLY A 129 -5.22 1.74 -10.32
C GLY A 129 -5.43 0.44 -9.57
N GLN A 130 -6.63 0.20 -9.03
CA GLN A 130 -6.99 -1.03 -8.34
C GLN A 130 -6.86 -2.27 -9.26
N ALA A 131 -7.31 -2.15 -10.51
CA ALA A 131 -7.19 -3.26 -11.45
C ALA A 131 -5.74 -3.58 -11.83
N ARG A 132 -4.92 -2.56 -12.08
CA ARG A 132 -3.47 -2.74 -12.35
C ARG A 132 -2.76 -3.41 -11.17
N LEU A 133 -3.06 -2.98 -9.94
CA LEU A 133 -2.48 -3.58 -8.74
C LEU A 133 -2.94 -5.03 -8.59
N ALA A 134 -4.25 -5.30 -8.78
CA ALA A 134 -4.78 -6.65 -8.71
C ALA A 134 -4.13 -7.58 -9.75
N TYR A 135 -3.99 -7.12 -10.98
CA TYR A 135 -3.35 -7.86 -12.06
C TYR A 135 -1.90 -8.21 -11.72
N LYS A 136 -1.11 -7.21 -11.30
CA LYS A 136 0.28 -7.39 -10.90
C LYS A 136 0.42 -8.43 -9.80
N LEU A 137 -0.33 -8.28 -8.71
CA LEU A 137 -0.22 -9.20 -7.57
C LEU A 137 -0.73 -10.61 -7.91
N HIS A 138 -1.75 -10.72 -8.77
CA HIS A 138 -2.21 -12.02 -9.26
C HIS A 138 -1.13 -12.73 -10.08
N ALA A 139 -0.45 -12.02 -10.98
CA ALA A 139 0.67 -12.54 -11.75
C ALA A 139 1.86 -12.98 -10.86
N GLU A 140 2.03 -12.34 -9.71
CA GLU A 140 3.00 -12.72 -8.67
C GLU A 140 2.52 -13.92 -7.81
N GLY A 141 1.35 -14.48 -8.06
CA GLY A 141 0.80 -15.64 -7.36
C GLY A 141 0.11 -15.34 -6.04
N TRP A 142 -0.26 -14.08 -5.78
CA TRP A 142 -0.97 -13.73 -4.56
C TRP A 142 -2.40 -14.28 -4.54
N SER A 143 -2.84 -14.74 -3.37
CA SER A 143 -4.24 -15.12 -3.17
C SER A 143 -5.16 -13.90 -3.22
N LEU A 144 -6.45 -14.09 -3.60
CA LEU A 144 -7.45 -13.02 -3.59
C LEU A 144 -7.51 -12.29 -2.24
N ARG A 145 -7.36 -13.01 -1.11
CA ARG A 145 -7.29 -12.40 0.22
C ARG A 145 -6.09 -11.46 0.38
N GLY A 146 -4.95 -11.84 -0.17
CA GLY A 146 -3.75 -11.01 -0.16
C GLY A 146 -3.93 -9.74 -1.00
N ILE A 147 -4.48 -9.90 -2.21
CA ILE A 147 -4.79 -8.80 -3.13
C ILE A 147 -5.77 -7.80 -2.50
N ARG A 148 -6.86 -8.30 -1.89
CA ARG A 148 -7.84 -7.45 -1.17
C ARG A 148 -7.16 -6.57 -0.10
N ARG A 149 -6.26 -7.15 0.70
CA ARG A 149 -5.52 -6.39 1.74
C ARG A 149 -4.59 -5.34 1.14
N ALA A 150 -3.90 -5.66 0.06
CA ALA A 150 -3.01 -4.72 -0.62
C ALA A 150 -3.80 -3.54 -1.23
N ILE A 151 -4.95 -3.83 -1.84
CA ILE A 151 -5.86 -2.82 -2.38
C ILE A 151 -6.43 -1.93 -1.28
N ASP A 152 -6.83 -2.50 -0.15
CA ASP A 152 -7.32 -1.72 0.99
C ASP A 152 -6.22 -0.85 1.61
N ALA A 153 -4.97 -1.30 1.60
CA ALA A 153 -3.84 -0.52 2.09
C ALA A 153 -3.48 0.66 1.17
N GLU A 154 -3.63 0.49 -0.14
CA GLU A 154 -3.26 1.51 -1.15
C GLU A 154 -4.39 2.49 -1.43
N PHE A 155 -5.63 2.00 -1.53
CA PHE A 155 -6.79 2.79 -1.97
C PHE A 155 -7.86 2.96 -0.88
N GLY A 156 -7.68 2.32 0.25
CA GLY A 156 -8.62 2.33 1.35
C GLY A 156 -8.22 3.32 2.43
N ASP A 157 -8.68 4.57 2.45
CA ASP A 157 -8.41 5.57 3.53
C ASP A 157 -8.95 5.17 4.92
#